data_80b286f6fcd2068a6180562bc6d8fc8b
#
_entry.id   80b286f6fcd2068a6180562bc6d8fc8b
#
_cell.length_a   1.000
_cell.length_b   1.000
_cell.length_c   1.000
_cell.angle_alpha   90.00
_cell.angle_beta   90.00
_cell.angle_gamma   90.00
#
_symmetry.space_group_name_H-M   'P 1'
#
loop_
_entity.id
_entity.type
_entity.pdbx_description
1 polymer ?
#
loop_
_entity_poly.entity_id
_entity_poly.type
_entity_poly.pdbx_seq_one_letter_code
_entity_poly.pdbx_strand_id
1 'polypeptide(L)'
;MRVLILLPIVLLPLAAAAQVTRTGDYLAKMDADGDGRVSLAEYQDWMSYAFDGMDRNGDGVLTPDELPGGKGRAVTREAHRARLAERFERQDANGDGYLDARELAAPPR
;
A
#
# COMPACT_ATOMS: atom_id res chain seq x y z
N MET A 1 -7.00 -45.08 -17.53
CA MET A 1 -6.99 -44.57 -17.32
C MET A 1 -6.79 -43.61 -17.16
N ARG A 2 -6.82 -43.21 -17.04
CA ARG A 2 -6.71 -42.31 -16.91
C ARG A 2 -6.31 -41.44 -16.34
N VAL A 3 -6.17 -41.19 -16.04
CA VAL A 3 -5.79 -40.43 -15.56
C VAL A 3 -5.62 -39.56 -15.02
N LEU A 4 -5.57 -39.37 -14.80
CA LEU A 4 -5.39 -38.63 -14.33
C LEU A 4 -5.06 -37.77 -13.81
N ILE A 5 -4.91 -37.63 -13.66
CA ILE A 5 -4.63 -37.02 -13.19
C ILE A 5 -4.22 -36.11 -12.86
N LEU A 6 -3.98 -35.91 -12.91
CA LEU A 6 -3.47 -35.12 -12.68
C LEU A 6 -3.41 -34.22 -12.21
N LEU A 7 -3.41 -33.93 -11.79
CA LEU A 7 -3.36 -33.30 -11.30
C LEU A 7 -3.28 -32.29 -10.96
N PRO A 8 -3.20 -31.87 -10.83
CA PRO A 8 -3.38 -30.75 -10.54
C PRO A 8 -2.87 -30.01 -9.61
N ILE A 9 -2.62 -30.44 -9.09
CA ILE A 9 -1.90 -30.04 -8.34
C ILE A 9 -1.54 -28.77 -8.12
N VAL A 10 -1.45 -28.22 -8.66
CA VAL A 10 -1.00 -27.13 -8.64
C VAL A 10 -1.75 -26.13 -8.12
N LEU A 11 -2.51 -26.25 -7.44
CA LEU A 11 -3.27 -25.34 -6.90
C LEU A 11 -2.70 -24.42 -5.92
N LEU A 12 -1.70 -24.83 -5.24
CA LEU A 12 -1.13 -24.07 -4.19
C LEU A 12 -0.85 -22.63 -4.50
N PRO A 13 -0.32 -22.29 -5.62
CA PRO A 13 0.03 -20.89 -5.88
C PRO A 13 -1.14 -19.99 -6.16
N LEU A 14 -2.34 -20.49 -6.18
CA LEU A 14 -3.47 -19.64 -6.55
C LEU A 14 -3.67 -18.46 -5.63
N ALA A 15 -3.57 -18.64 -4.34
CA ALA A 15 -3.76 -17.54 -3.40
C ALA A 15 -2.65 -16.51 -3.52
N ALA A 16 -1.40 -16.94 -3.65
CA ALA A 16 -0.28 -16.05 -3.84
C ALA A 16 -0.37 -15.32 -5.16
N ALA A 17 -0.78 -16.00 -6.22
CA ALA A 17 -0.94 -15.39 -7.53
C ALA A 17 -2.04 -14.33 -7.51
N ALA A 18 -3.16 -14.60 -6.84
CA ALA A 18 -4.23 -13.63 -6.71
C ALA A 18 -3.79 -12.42 -5.92
N GLN A 19 -3.01 -12.61 -4.86
CA GLN A 19 -2.49 -11.51 -4.06
C GLN A 19 -1.54 -10.64 -4.88
N VAL A 20 -0.64 -11.24 -5.64
CA VAL A 20 0.28 -10.49 -6.48
C VAL A 20 -0.47 -9.72 -7.57
N THR A 21 -1.51 -10.29 -8.13
CA THR A 21 -2.32 -9.63 -9.12
C THR A 21 -3.01 -8.40 -8.54
N ARG A 22 -3.60 -8.52 -7.34
CA ARG A 22 -4.23 -7.39 -6.67
C ARG A 22 -3.23 -6.30 -6.36
N THR A 23 -2.04 -6.69 -5.92
CA THR A 23 -0.98 -5.74 -5.63
C THR A 23 -0.51 -5.04 -6.89
N GLY A 24 -0.45 -5.77 -8.01
CA GLY A 24 -0.13 -5.19 -9.30
C GLY A 24 -1.16 -4.14 -9.73
N ASP A 25 -2.45 -4.39 -9.46
CA ASP A 25 -3.50 -3.41 -9.74
C ASP A 25 -3.33 -2.17 -8.87
N TYR A 26 -2.98 -2.34 -7.62
CA TYR A 26 -2.69 -1.23 -6.72
C TYR A 26 -1.48 -0.44 -7.20
N LEU A 27 -0.44 -1.14 -7.60
CA LEU A 27 0.76 -0.50 -8.10
C LEU A 27 0.42 0.38 -9.29
N ALA A 28 -0.37 -0.14 -10.23
CA ALA A 28 -0.76 0.62 -11.41
C ALA A 28 -1.52 1.90 -11.05
N LYS A 29 -2.32 1.85 -9.99
CA LYS A 29 -3.06 3.02 -9.53
C LYS A 29 -2.18 4.04 -8.82
N MET A 30 -1.20 3.58 -8.07
CA MET A 30 -0.26 4.46 -7.38
C MET A 30 0.76 5.07 -8.33
N ASP A 31 1.08 4.34 -9.39
CA ASP A 31 2.16 4.69 -10.34
C ASP A 31 1.68 5.80 -11.27
N ALA A 32 1.76 7.03 -10.79
CA ALA A 32 1.23 8.17 -11.50
C ALA A 32 1.98 8.48 -12.80
N ASP A 33 3.28 8.17 -12.83
CA ASP A 33 4.11 8.46 -14.03
C ASP A 33 4.26 7.26 -14.97
N GLY A 34 3.70 6.10 -14.58
CA GLY A 34 3.70 4.93 -15.47
C GLY A 34 5.03 4.23 -15.62
N ASP A 35 5.96 4.39 -14.67
CA ASP A 35 7.29 3.79 -14.78
C ASP A 35 7.36 2.35 -14.25
N GLY A 36 6.25 1.78 -13.81
CA GLY A 36 6.18 0.40 -13.33
C GLY A 36 6.62 0.22 -11.90
N ARG A 37 6.84 1.29 -11.18
CA ARG A 37 7.28 1.26 -9.78
C ARG A 37 6.71 2.48 -9.06
N VAL A 38 6.72 2.41 -7.73
CA VAL A 38 6.10 3.45 -6.90
C VAL A 38 7.20 4.19 -6.16
N SER A 39 7.30 5.49 -6.38
CA SER A 39 8.21 6.36 -5.64
C SER A 39 7.61 6.69 -4.27
N LEU A 40 8.43 7.25 -3.39
CA LEU A 40 7.95 7.71 -2.09
C LEU A 40 6.83 8.74 -2.25
N ALA A 41 6.98 9.68 -3.16
CA ALA A 41 5.96 10.71 -3.37
C ALA A 41 4.64 10.09 -3.83
N GLU A 42 4.69 9.16 -4.77
CA GLU A 42 3.49 8.46 -5.23
C GLU A 42 2.84 7.66 -4.11
N TYR A 43 3.64 7.01 -3.27
CA TYR A 43 3.17 6.23 -2.14
C TYR A 43 2.48 7.14 -1.12
N GLN A 44 3.12 8.25 -0.78
CA GLN A 44 2.55 9.20 0.18
C GLN A 44 1.27 9.83 -0.35
N ASP A 45 1.24 10.20 -1.62
CA ASP A 45 0.05 10.82 -2.22
C ASP A 45 -1.12 9.85 -2.23
N TRP A 46 -0.87 8.61 -2.62
CA TRP A 46 -1.93 7.60 -2.65
C TRP A 46 -2.43 7.30 -1.24
N MET A 47 -1.52 7.10 -0.30
CA MET A 47 -1.88 6.72 1.07
C MET A 47 -2.48 7.88 1.86
N SER A 48 -2.36 9.10 1.38
CA SER A 48 -2.98 10.26 2.02
C SER A 48 -4.47 10.41 1.68
N TYR A 49 -4.98 9.55 0.82
CA TYR A 49 -6.39 9.56 0.45
C TYR A 49 -7.30 9.49 1.68
N ALA A 50 -7.00 8.58 2.61
CA ALA A 50 -7.81 8.44 3.81
C ALA A 50 -7.69 9.65 4.73
N PHE A 51 -6.49 10.23 4.83
CA PHE A 51 -6.28 11.44 5.61
C PHE A 51 -7.16 12.57 5.05
N ASP A 52 -7.12 12.76 3.75
CA ASP A 52 -7.90 13.82 3.10
C ASP A 52 -9.40 13.62 3.30
N GLY A 53 -9.86 12.38 3.26
CA GLY A 53 -11.27 12.06 3.50
C GLY A 53 -11.72 12.33 4.92
N MET A 54 -10.84 12.17 5.88
CA MET A 54 -11.15 12.44 7.30
C MET A 54 -11.00 13.91 7.66
N ASP A 55 -10.17 14.65 6.93
CA ASP A 55 -9.89 16.05 7.19
C ASP A 55 -11.02 16.91 6.60
N ARG A 56 -12.14 16.95 7.30
CA ARG A 56 -13.37 17.55 6.77
C ARG A 56 -13.26 19.04 6.53
N ASN A 57 -12.46 19.73 7.31
CA ASN A 57 -12.33 21.18 7.16
C ASN A 57 -11.10 21.57 6.31
N GLY A 58 -10.31 20.58 5.90
CA GLY A 58 -9.19 20.83 4.97
C GLY A 58 -8.03 21.61 5.56
N ASP A 59 -7.85 21.60 6.88
CA ASP A 59 -6.80 22.39 7.53
C ASP A 59 -5.47 21.65 7.67
N GLY A 60 -5.41 20.39 7.22
CA GLY A 60 -4.18 19.59 7.29
C GLY A 60 -3.92 18.96 8.64
N VAL A 61 -4.89 18.99 9.54
CA VAL A 61 -4.79 18.39 10.87
C VAL A 61 -6.05 17.58 11.13
N LEU A 62 -5.88 16.32 11.49
CA LEU A 62 -7.01 15.50 11.94
C LEU A 62 -7.14 15.68 13.43
N THR A 63 -8.20 16.38 13.84
CA THR A 63 -8.53 16.54 15.25
C THR A 63 -9.21 15.27 15.76
N PRO A 64 -9.30 15.05 17.09
CA PRO A 64 -9.92 13.84 17.61
C PRO A 64 -11.33 13.57 17.07
N ASP A 65 -12.13 14.60 16.83
CA ASP A 65 -13.48 14.42 16.30
C ASP A 65 -13.49 13.99 14.83
N GLU A 66 -12.40 14.21 14.11
CA GLU A 66 -12.23 13.75 12.72
C GLU A 66 -11.65 12.34 12.64
N LEU A 67 -11.09 11.83 13.74
CA LEU A 67 -10.49 10.51 13.77
C LEU A 67 -11.57 9.44 13.99
N PRO A 68 -11.32 8.21 13.50
CA PRO A 68 -12.27 7.11 13.75
C PRO A 68 -12.51 6.92 15.24
N GLY A 69 -13.77 6.83 15.64
CA GLY A 69 -14.16 6.70 17.03
C GLY A 69 -14.14 7.98 17.82
N GLY A 70 -13.76 9.10 17.23
CA GLY A 70 -13.75 10.40 17.90
C GLY A 70 -12.74 10.52 19.01
N LYS A 71 -11.69 9.73 18.99
CA LYS A 71 -10.66 9.70 20.04
C LYS A 71 -9.28 9.68 19.43
N GLY A 72 -8.29 10.02 20.25
CA GLY A 72 -6.91 9.96 19.86
C GLY A 72 -6.27 11.33 19.87
N ARG A 73 -5.02 11.39 19.45
CA ARG A 73 -4.30 12.65 19.34
C ARG A 73 -4.48 13.22 17.95
N ALA A 74 -4.47 14.52 17.86
CA ALA A 74 -4.45 15.17 16.55
C ALA A 74 -3.26 14.69 15.73
N VAL A 75 -3.47 14.49 14.43
CA VAL A 75 -2.45 14.01 13.51
C VAL A 75 -2.30 15.06 12.41
N THR A 76 -1.08 15.58 12.25
CA THR A 76 -0.82 16.52 11.16
C THR A 76 -0.50 15.77 9.88
N ARG A 77 -0.68 16.43 8.74
CA ARG A 77 -0.33 15.85 7.45
C ARG A 77 1.16 15.51 7.40
N GLU A 78 2.01 16.38 7.96
CA GLU A 78 3.45 16.13 7.99
C GLU A 78 3.79 14.87 8.78
N ALA A 79 3.16 14.70 9.95
CA ALA A 79 3.40 13.50 10.76
C ALA A 79 2.89 12.25 10.04
N HIS A 80 1.77 12.35 9.36
CA HIS A 80 1.22 11.23 8.58
C HIS A 80 2.19 10.84 7.45
N ARG A 81 2.67 11.83 6.70
CA ARG A 81 3.60 11.57 5.60
C ARG A 81 4.93 11.01 6.11
N ALA A 82 5.39 11.46 7.28
CA ALA A 82 6.60 10.92 7.89
C ALA A 82 6.45 9.44 8.25
N ARG A 83 5.30 9.05 8.79
CA ARG A 83 5.04 7.64 9.08
C ARG A 83 5.00 6.81 7.81
N LEU A 84 4.43 7.35 6.75
CA LEU A 84 4.41 6.66 5.46
C LEU A 84 5.82 6.49 4.92
N ALA A 85 6.70 7.48 5.12
CA ALA A 85 8.08 7.37 4.69
C ALA A 85 8.81 6.25 5.43
N GLU A 86 8.58 6.12 6.73
CA GLU A 86 9.17 5.03 7.51
C GLU A 86 8.67 3.66 7.02
N ARG A 87 7.38 3.57 6.75
CA ARG A 87 6.79 2.33 6.25
C ARG A 87 7.35 1.99 4.87
N PHE A 88 7.49 2.99 4.01
CA PHE A 88 8.08 2.82 2.68
C PHE A 88 9.48 2.23 2.79
N GLU A 89 10.32 2.77 3.68
CA GLU A 89 11.66 2.26 3.88
C GLU A 89 11.68 0.79 4.28
N ARG A 90 10.74 0.40 5.14
CA ARG A 90 10.66 -1.00 5.56
C ARG A 90 10.18 -1.93 4.46
N GLN A 91 9.38 -1.41 3.52
CA GLN A 91 8.90 -2.20 2.39
C GLN A 91 9.90 -2.25 1.24
N ASP A 92 10.77 -1.25 1.14
CA ASP A 92 11.79 -1.15 0.10
C ASP A 92 12.95 -2.10 0.44
N ALA A 93 12.74 -3.38 0.17
CA ALA A 93 13.66 -4.43 0.60
C ALA A 93 15.04 -4.32 -0.03
N ASN A 94 15.11 -3.86 -1.27
CA ASN A 94 16.39 -3.74 -1.97
C ASN A 94 17.00 -2.35 -1.86
N GLY A 95 16.33 -1.40 -1.22
CA GLY A 95 16.87 -0.08 -0.97
C GLY A 95 17.05 0.79 -2.21
N ASP A 96 16.27 0.54 -3.27
CA ASP A 96 16.42 1.30 -4.52
C ASP A 96 15.60 2.59 -4.56
N GLY A 97 14.86 2.88 -3.49
CA GLY A 97 14.03 4.10 -3.43
C GLY A 97 12.68 3.99 -4.10
N TYR A 98 12.30 2.79 -4.52
CA TYR A 98 11.03 2.52 -5.17
C TYR A 98 10.45 1.22 -4.65
N LEU A 99 9.13 1.08 -4.78
CA LEU A 99 8.47 -0.19 -4.47
C LEU A 99 7.98 -0.82 -5.77
N ASP A 100 8.27 -2.10 -5.94
CA ASP A 100 7.69 -2.89 -7.02
C ASP A 100 6.52 -3.71 -6.47
N ALA A 101 5.86 -4.47 -7.33
CA ALA A 101 4.69 -5.25 -6.92
C ALA A 101 5.03 -6.28 -5.84
N ARG A 102 6.24 -6.84 -5.90
CA ARG A 102 6.67 -7.84 -4.93
C ARG A 102 6.85 -7.22 -3.54
N GLU A 103 7.49 -6.05 -3.49
CA GLU A 103 7.72 -5.35 -2.23
C GLU A 103 6.42 -4.84 -1.63
N LEU A 104 5.47 -4.40 -2.46
CA LEU A 104 4.16 -3.99 -1.99
C LEU A 104 3.36 -5.15 -1.41
N ALA A 105 3.52 -6.35 -1.96
CA ALA A 105 2.81 -7.53 -1.49
C ALA A 105 3.42 -8.12 -0.22
N ALA A 106 4.69 -7.84 0.04
CA ALA A 106 5.38 -8.40 1.20
C ALA A 106 4.94 -7.69 2.48
N PRO A 107 4.87 -8.41 3.61
CA PRO A 107 4.56 -7.73 4.87
C PRO A 107 5.69 -6.78 5.24
N PRO A 108 5.40 -5.68 5.93
CA PRO A 108 6.43 -4.74 6.38
C PRO A 108 7.41 -5.42 7.32
N ARG A 109 8.67 -5.07 7.19
CA ARG A 109 9.72 -5.61 8.05
C ARG A 109 9.79 -4.88 9.37
#